data_a8a6ca40e9b3b544a549d29f01782c98
#
_entry.id   a8a6ca40e9b3b544a549d29f01782c98
#
_cell.length_a   1.000
_cell.length_b   1.000
_cell.length_c   1.000
_cell.angle_alpha   90.00
_cell.angle_beta   90.00
_cell.angle_gamma   90.00
#
_symmetry.space_group_name_H-M   'P 1'
#
loop_
_entity.id
_entity.type
_entity.pdbx_description
1 polymer ?
#
loop_
_entity_poly.entity_id
_entity_poly.type
_entity_poly.pdbx_seq_one_letter_code
_entity_poly.pdbx_strand_id
1 'polypeptide(L)'
;MESAEKMLKELGVRAKKASRELNRLGVKRKNEGLEAVAKALILHQDKILAANEKDVKKAKENQMKESLVDRLSLTEERIEAMAEGLTQIVALEDPVGEVSEMKTSPLGMQIGQKRVPLGVIGIIYESRPNVTADAFGLCFKTGNAVILRGGSDALNSNLAITNVIAEALSACDLPADSIQLLTDTSHETAEKFMRLNEYIDVLIPRGGAGLIKTVVEKSTVPVIETGTGNCHVYVDESADFDMAVNIIENAKTQRYGVCNACESLVIHKKIAKDVLPKIADRLAEHGVEMRGDEYSMQCDRRIIKASDEDYGTEYLDAIISIKTVDSLEEAIEHINHYNTGHSEAIVTSDYHNAMTFLNDVDAAAVYVNASTRFTDGFEFGFGAEIGISTQKLHARGPMGLKALTTTKYIILGDGQIRQ
;
A
#
# COMPACT_ATOMS: atom_id res chain seq x y z
N MET A 1 14.66 -28.69 -8.59
CA MET A 1 13.78 -28.78 -7.38
C MET A 1 14.58 -28.72 -6.09
N GLU A 2 15.51 -29.61 -5.84
CA GLU A 2 16.32 -29.66 -4.60
C GLU A 2 17.13 -28.37 -4.33
N SER A 3 17.63 -27.69 -5.38
CA SER A 3 18.38 -26.43 -5.27
C SER A 3 17.51 -25.24 -4.80
N ALA A 4 16.28 -25.09 -5.31
CA ALA A 4 15.39 -24.00 -4.94
C ALA A 4 14.88 -24.13 -3.49
N GLU A 5 14.54 -25.34 -3.06
CA GLU A 5 14.11 -25.59 -1.68
C GLU A 5 15.23 -25.34 -0.67
N LYS A 6 16.45 -25.77 -1.01
CA LYS A 6 17.63 -25.52 -0.18
C LYS A 6 17.91 -24.02 -0.04
N MET A 7 17.86 -23.27 -1.15
CA MET A 7 18.03 -21.80 -1.16
C MET A 7 16.96 -21.12 -0.31
N LEU A 8 15.69 -21.45 -0.48
CA LEU A 8 14.59 -20.88 0.31
C LEU A 8 14.72 -21.17 1.79
N LYS A 9 15.12 -22.40 2.15
CA LYS A 9 15.40 -22.76 3.53
C LYS A 9 16.55 -21.95 4.13
N GLU A 10 17.64 -21.80 3.41
CA GLU A 10 18.80 -21.00 3.85
C GLU A 10 18.42 -19.52 4.07
N LEU A 11 17.67 -18.91 3.13
CA LEU A 11 17.13 -17.56 3.27
C LEU A 11 16.23 -17.47 4.52
N GLY A 12 15.33 -18.41 4.69
CA GLY A 12 14.41 -18.44 5.83
C GLY A 12 15.11 -18.55 7.19
N VAL A 13 16.09 -19.45 7.30
CA VAL A 13 16.88 -19.61 8.54
C VAL A 13 17.63 -18.33 8.91
N ARG A 14 18.27 -17.68 7.91
CA ARG A 14 18.99 -16.41 8.12
C ARG A 14 18.04 -15.29 8.53
N ALA A 15 16.88 -15.17 7.85
CA ALA A 15 15.88 -14.17 8.18
C ALA A 15 15.31 -14.34 9.60
N LYS A 16 14.98 -15.57 10.02
CA LYS A 16 14.53 -15.86 11.40
C LYS A 16 15.59 -15.51 12.43
N LYS A 17 16.88 -15.74 12.14
CA LYS A 17 17.97 -15.32 13.00
C LYS A 17 18.04 -13.80 13.11
N ALA A 18 18.08 -13.10 11.98
CA ALA A 18 18.11 -11.64 11.92
C ALA A 18 16.92 -10.99 12.65
N SER A 19 15.70 -11.51 12.44
CA SER A 19 14.50 -11.04 13.15
C SER A 19 14.62 -11.13 14.67
N ARG A 20 15.22 -12.20 15.20
CA ARG A 20 15.45 -12.33 16.65
C ARG A 20 16.48 -11.33 17.17
N GLU A 21 17.50 -11.01 16.38
CA GLU A 21 18.51 -10.00 16.70
C GLU A 21 17.88 -8.60 16.67
N LEU A 22 17.12 -8.27 15.62
CA LEU A 22 16.39 -7.00 15.48
C LEU A 22 15.43 -6.74 16.65
N ASN A 23 14.70 -7.77 17.11
CA ASN A 23 13.75 -7.63 18.21
C ASN A 23 14.41 -7.26 19.56
N ARG A 24 15.75 -7.38 19.67
CA ARG A 24 16.52 -6.97 20.84
C ARG A 24 17.10 -5.57 20.73
N LEU A 25 17.05 -4.97 19.54
CA LEU A 25 17.59 -3.64 19.30
C LEU A 25 16.64 -2.56 19.84
N GLY A 26 17.20 -1.60 20.55
CA GLY A 26 16.48 -0.36 20.88
C GLY A 26 16.35 0.55 19.68
N VAL A 27 15.42 1.51 19.76
CA VAL A 27 15.13 2.48 18.69
C VAL A 27 16.37 3.22 18.19
N LYS A 28 17.29 3.58 19.10
CA LYS A 28 18.54 4.28 18.75
C LYS A 28 19.37 3.48 17.73
N ARG A 29 19.60 2.18 17.99
CA ARG A 29 20.38 1.32 17.09
C ARG A 29 19.71 1.10 15.75
N LYS A 30 18.38 0.98 15.73
CA LYS A 30 17.63 0.89 14.49
C LYS A 30 17.72 2.18 13.67
N ASN A 31 17.64 3.34 14.33
CA ASN A 31 17.79 4.63 13.66
C ASN A 31 19.20 4.82 13.09
N GLU A 32 20.25 4.48 13.85
CA GLU A 32 21.64 4.50 13.36
C GLU A 32 21.81 3.64 12.09
N GLY A 33 21.19 2.47 12.04
CA GLY A 33 21.20 1.60 10.86
C GLY A 33 20.49 2.23 9.66
N LEU A 34 19.30 2.81 9.85
CA LEU A 34 18.56 3.50 8.78
C LEU A 34 19.32 4.70 8.23
N GLU A 35 19.92 5.52 9.09
CA GLU A 35 20.76 6.66 8.67
C GLU A 35 22.00 6.22 7.90
N ALA A 36 22.65 5.13 8.34
CA ALA A 36 23.80 4.57 7.64
C ALA A 36 23.42 4.05 6.24
N VAL A 37 22.26 3.39 6.14
CA VAL A 37 21.74 2.91 4.85
C VAL A 37 21.37 4.08 3.95
N ALA A 38 20.70 5.12 4.45
CA ALA A 38 20.36 6.31 3.67
C ALA A 38 21.61 6.95 3.06
N LYS A 39 22.67 7.11 3.84
CA LYS A 39 23.97 7.63 3.38
C LYS A 39 24.63 6.70 2.36
N ALA A 40 24.55 5.39 2.58
CA ALA A 40 25.15 4.40 1.67
C ALA A 40 24.45 4.36 0.30
N LEU A 41 23.13 4.53 0.25
CA LEU A 41 22.39 4.62 -1.02
C LEU A 41 22.91 5.79 -1.88
N ILE A 42 23.10 6.95 -1.29
CA ILE A 42 23.69 8.12 -1.99
C ILE A 42 25.15 7.85 -2.38
N LEU A 43 25.96 7.34 -1.45
CA LEU A 43 27.39 7.09 -1.71
C LEU A 43 27.62 6.08 -2.83
N HIS A 44 26.72 5.12 -2.99
CA HIS A 44 26.82 4.05 -3.99
C HIS A 44 25.81 4.18 -5.13
N GLN A 45 25.25 5.37 -5.35
CA GLN A 45 24.25 5.61 -6.39
C GLN A 45 24.72 5.18 -7.79
N ASP A 46 25.99 5.38 -8.13
CA ASP A 46 26.55 4.97 -9.42
C ASP A 46 26.43 3.46 -9.67
N LYS A 47 26.68 2.64 -8.63
CA LYS A 47 26.50 1.17 -8.72
C LYS A 47 25.04 0.80 -8.96
N ILE A 48 24.12 1.48 -8.29
CA ILE A 48 22.67 1.25 -8.41
C ILE A 48 22.19 1.66 -9.79
N LEU A 49 22.60 2.84 -10.28
CA LEU A 49 22.25 3.35 -11.60
C LEU A 49 22.80 2.45 -12.72
N ALA A 50 24.04 2.00 -12.63
CA ALA A 50 24.63 1.08 -13.59
C ALA A 50 23.92 -0.30 -13.62
N ALA A 51 23.40 -0.77 -12.50
CA ALA A 51 22.57 -1.97 -12.43
C ALA A 51 21.17 -1.73 -13.05
N ASN A 52 20.58 -0.58 -12.76
CA ASN A 52 19.27 -0.19 -13.29
C ASN A 52 19.30 0.01 -14.82
N GLU A 53 20.37 0.59 -15.36
CA GLU A 53 20.53 0.74 -16.82
C GLU A 53 20.42 -0.61 -17.55
N LYS A 54 20.95 -1.70 -16.97
CA LYS A 54 20.83 -3.05 -17.55
C LYS A 54 19.39 -3.53 -17.58
N ASP A 55 18.63 -3.28 -16.50
CA ASP A 55 17.22 -3.65 -16.41
C ASP A 55 16.38 -2.84 -17.39
N VAL A 56 16.57 -1.51 -17.44
CA VAL A 56 15.85 -0.61 -18.35
C VAL A 56 16.15 -0.94 -19.83
N LYS A 57 17.41 -1.23 -20.17
CA LYS A 57 17.79 -1.64 -21.52
C LYS A 57 17.05 -2.92 -21.93
N LYS A 58 17.07 -3.93 -21.07
CA LYS A 58 16.37 -5.21 -21.32
C LYS A 58 14.86 -5.01 -21.42
N ALA A 59 14.27 -4.15 -20.60
CA ALA A 59 12.84 -3.83 -20.64
C ALA A 59 12.45 -3.19 -21.98
N LYS A 60 13.26 -2.24 -22.49
CA LYS A 60 13.04 -1.60 -23.79
C LYS A 60 13.21 -2.61 -24.94
N GLU A 61 14.22 -3.46 -24.89
CA GLU A 61 14.43 -4.54 -25.88
C GLU A 61 13.22 -5.50 -25.92
N ASN A 62 12.60 -5.77 -24.77
CA ASN A 62 11.38 -6.59 -24.65
C ASN A 62 10.08 -5.82 -24.95
N GLN A 63 10.15 -4.60 -25.48
CA GLN A 63 9.00 -3.76 -25.83
C GLN A 63 8.02 -3.54 -24.66
N MET A 64 8.54 -3.41 -23.43
CA MET A 64 7.76 -3.08 -22.26
C MET A 64 7.05 -1.73 -22.45
N LYS A 65 5.80 -1.60 -21.96
CA LYS A 65 5.05 -0.35 -22.03
C LYS A 65 5.85 0.79 -21.38
N GLU A 66 5.83 1.97 -21.99
CA GLU A 66 6.62 3.13 -21.54
C GLU A 66 6.36 3.51 -20.08
N SER A 67 5.10 3.44 -19.65
CA SER A 67 4.71 3.67 -18.24
C SER A 67 5.33 2.68 -17.24
N LEU A 68 5.60 1.44 -17.66
CA LEU A 68 6.28 0.45 -16.83
C LEU A 68 7.80 0.66 -16.87
N VAL A 69 8.35 1.08 -18.01
CA VAL A 69 9.76 1.47 -18.12
C VAL A 69 10.06 2.68 -17.24
N ASP A 70 9.17 3.69 -17.19
CA ASP A 70 9.33 4.82 -16.27
C ASP A 70 9.32 4.37 -14.81
N ARG A 71 8.41 3.47 -14.41
CA ARG A 71 8.37 2.91 -13.05
C ARG A 71 9.61 2.13 -12.66
N LEU A 72 10.24 1.45 -13.65
CA LEU A 72 11.46 0.68 -13.47
C LEU A 72 12.70 1.56 -13.39
N SER A 73 12.69 2.70 -14.07
CA SER A 73 13.86 3.58 -14.20
C SER A 73 14.19 4.26 -12.88
N LEU A 74 15.46 4.27 -12.51
CA LEU A 74 16.00 5.07 -11.42
C LEU A 74 16.79 6.26 -11.99
N THR A 75 16.77 7.36 -11.27
CA THR A 75 17.60 8.55 -11.47
C THR A 75 18.27 8.90 -10.13
N GLU A 76 19.21 9.84 -10.16
CA GLU A 76 19.83 10.35 -8.92
C GLU A 76 18.77 10.88 -7.96
N GLU A 77 17.80 11.65 -8.45
CA GLU A 77 16.71 12.21 -7.64
C GLU A 77 15.81 11.10 -7.05
N ARG A 78 15.58 10.00 -7.79
CA ARG A 78 14.80 8.87 -7.27
C ARG A 78 15.56 8.09 -6.19
N ILE A 79 16.89 8.02 -6.27
CA ILE A 79 17.75 7.44 -5.22
C ILE A 79 17.80 8.37 -4.00
N GLU A 80 17.93 9.68 -4.21
CA GLU A 80 17.82 10.67 -3.14
C GLU A 80 16.48 10.57 -2.42
N ALA A 81 15.37 10.42 -3.15
CA ALA A 81 14.06 10.24 -2.57
C ALA A 81 13.95 8.94 -1.73
N MET A 82 14.60 7.84 -2.15
CA MET A 82 14.69 6.62 -1.31
C MET A 82 15.46 6.88 0.00
N ALA A 83 16.58 7.58 -0.07
CA ALA A 83 17.37 7.93 1.13
C ALA A 83 16.60 8.87 2.06
N GLU A 84 15.91 9.85 1.50
CA GLU A 84 15.04 10.76 2.26
C GLU A 84 13.90 9.99 2.93
N GLY A 85 13.26 9.03 2.23
CA GLY A 85 12.23 8.17 2.80
C GLY A 85 12.73 7.39 4.03
N LEU A 86 13.96 6.88 4.00
CA LEU A 86 14.57 6.23 5.17
C LEU A 86 14.80 7.23 6.31
N THR A 87 15.23 8.44 6.00
CA THR A 87 15.43 9.52 6.99
C THR A 87 14.11 9.93 7.64
N GLN A 88 13.03 9.99 6.87
CA GLN A 88 11.69 10.24 7.39
C GLN A 88 11.22 9.11 8.34
N ILE A 89 11.49 7.84 8.00
CA ILE A 89 11.21 6.71 8.87
C ILE A 89 12.01 6.79 10.20
N VAL A 90 13.24 7.30 10.19
CA VAL A 90 14.01 7.56 11.42
C VAL A 90 13.26 8.48 12.37
N ALA A 91 12.61 9.53 11.85
CA ALA A 91 11.87 10.51 12.65
C ALA A 91 10.55 9.95 13.24
N LEU A 92 10.02 8.86 12.70
CA LEU A 92 8.78 8.26 13.21
C LEU A 92 8.98 7.61 14.56
N GLU A 93 7.93 7.65 15.39
CA GLU A 93 7.89 6.93 16.65
C GLU A 93 7.89 5.40 16.42
N ASP A 94 8.76 4.70 17.14
CA ASP A 94 8.83 3.24 17.07
C ASP A 94 7.71 2.61 17.90
N PRO A 95 6.75 1.90 17.29
CA PRO A 95 5.64 1.31 18.03
C PRO A 95 6.04 0.07 18.83
N VAL A 96 7.23 -0.49 18.60
CA VAL A 96 7.67 -1.73 19.27
C VAL A 96 7.99 -1.45 20.73
N GLY A 97 7.35 -2.19 21.61
CA GLY A 97 7.52 -2.04 23.06
C GLY A 97 6.40 -1.26 23.75
N GLU A 98 5.53 -0.59 22.98
CA GLU A 98 4.31 0.05 23.52
C GLU A 98 3.50 -0.98 24.33
N VAL A 99 3.12 -0.62 25.54
CA VAL A 99 2.26 -1.45 26.42
C VAL A 99 0.93 -0.76 26.61
N SER A 100 -0.13 -1.44 26.24
CA SER A 100 -1.51 -0.95 26.36
C SER A 100 -2.30 -1.80 27.35
N GLU A 101 -3.38 -1.23 27.86
CA GLU A 101 -4.40 -1.93 28.65
C GLU A 101 -3.88 -2.71 29.86
N MET A 102 -2.84 -2.20 30.56
CA MET A 102 -2.36 -2.83 31.79
C MET A 102 -3.45 -2.81 32.86
N LYS A 103 -3.85 -3.99 33.33
CA LYS A 103 -4.89 -4.15 34.35
C LYS A 103 -4.52 -5.25 35.37
N THR A 104 -5.02 -5.12 36.59
CA THR A 104 -4.84 -6.11 37.65
C THR A 104 -5.95 -7.15 37.60
N SER A 105 -5.60 -8.42 37.54
CA SER A 105 -6.54 -9.54 37.63
C SER A 105 -7.08 -9.71 39.06
N PRO A 106 -8.20 -10.43 39.24
CA PRO A 106 -8.72 -10.71 40.57
C PRO A 106 -7.76 -11.41 41.54
N LEU A 107 -6.75 -12.13 40.97
CA LEU A 107 -5.71 -12.81 41.76
C LEU A 107 -4.44 -11.95 41.91
N GLY A 108 -4.46 -10.67 41.55
CA GLY A 108 -3.37 -9.73 41.76
C GLY A 108 -2.31 -9.70 40.61
N MET A 109 -2.41 -10.55 39.58
CA MET A 109 -1.50 -10.49 38.44
C MET A 109 -1.76 -9.22 37.62
N GLN A 110 -0.68 -8.56 37.16
CA GLN A 110 -0.79 -7.48 36.18
C GLN A 110 -0.75 -8.06 34.78
N ILE A 111 -1.77 -7.77 33.97
CA ILE A 111 -1.91 -8.26 32.59
C ILE A 111 -1.95 -7.06 31.65
N GLY A 112 -1.04 -7.03 30.68
CA GLY A 112 -0.99 -5.98 29.66
C GLY A 112 -0.72 -6.55 28.28
N GLN A 113 -0.99 -5.74 27.26
CA GLN A 113 -0.62 -6.06 25.88
C GLN A 113 0.62 -5.25 25.48
N LYS A 114 1.66 -5.95 25.04
CA LYS A 114 2.90 -5.35 24.53
C LYS A 114 2.98 -5.52 23.02
N ARG A 115 3.23 -4.43 22.31
CA ARG A 115 3.44 -4.43 20.85
C ARG A 115 4.80 -5.03 20.52
N VAL A 116 4.81 -5.92 19.53
CA VAL A 116 6.01 -6.66 19.09
C VAL A 116 6.05 -6.76 17.55
N PRO A 117 7.23 -6.98 16.94
CA PRO A 117 7.32 -7.25 15.50
C PRO A 117 6.46 -8.44 15.09
N LEU A 118 6.04 -8.46 13.82
CA LEU A 118 5.44 -9.67 13.19
C LEU A 118 6.46 -10.80 13.09
N GLY A 119 7.71 -10.48 12.74
CA GLY A 119 8.78 -11.45 12.62
C GLY A 119 9.53 -11.37 11.29
N VAL A 120 9.28 -12.30 10.39
CA VAL A 120 9.82 -12.29 9.02
C VAL A 120 8.69 -11.97 8.06
N ILE A 121 8.87 -10.90 7.28
CA ILE A 121 7.90 -10.45 6.28
C ILE A 121 8.42 -10.81 4.89
N GLY A 122 7.61 -11.52 4.12
CA GLY A 122 7.86 -11.74 2.70
C GLY A 122 7.14 -10.66 1.88
N ILE A 123 7.84 -10.04 0.93
CA ILE A 123 7.21 -9.04 0.04
C ILE A 123 7.41 -9.44 -1.41
N ILE A 124 6.31 -9.58 -2.13
CA ILE A 124 6.29 -9.91 -3.56
C ILE A 124 5.87 -8.66 -4.33
N TYR A 125 6.74 -8.14 -5.21
CA TYR A 125 6.48 -6.87 -5.90
C TYR A 125 6.96 -6.87 -7.35
N GLU A 126 6.41 -5.92 -8.14
CA GLU A 126 6.66 -5.77 -9.57
C GLU A 126 7.34 -4.44 -9.87
N SER A 127 8.20 -4.42 -10.88
CA SER A 127 8.73 -3.23 -11.64
C SER A 127 8.92 -1.93 -10.85
N ARG A 128 9.32 -2.00 -9.58
CA ARG A 128 9.48 -0.82 -8.71
C ARG A 128 10.71 -0.97 -7.80
N PRO A 129 11.93 -0.68 -8.27
CA PRO A 129 13.14 -0.85 -7.47
C PRO A 129 13.15 -0.09 -6.14
N ASN A 130 12.48 1.08 -6.08
CA ASN A 130 12.35 1.87 -4.84
C ASN A 130 11.67 1.10 -3.71
N VAL A 131 10.74 0.19 -4.02
CA VAL A 131 10.06 -0.64 -3.00
C VAL A 131 11.05 -1.45 -2.17
N THR A 132 12.23 -1.79 -2.73
CA THR A 132 13.29 -2.49 -1.99
C THR A 132 13.76 -1.71 -0.76
N ALA A 133 14.01 -0.40 -0.92
CA ALA A 133 14.44 0.47 0.18
C ALA A 133 13.28 0.81 1.12
N ASP A 134 12.10 1.11 0.59
CA ASP A 134 10.92 1.47 1.38
C ASP A 134 10.48 0.31 2.28
N ALA A 135 10.40 -0.89 1.71
CA ALA A 135 10.05 -2.11 2.41
C ALA A 135 11.08 -2.45 3.51
N PHE A 136 12.38 -2.33 3.20
CA PHE A 136 13.43 -2.51 4.18
C PHE A 136 13.26 -1.52 5.34
N GLY A 137 13.14 -0.23 5.06
CA GLY A 137 13.07 0.80 6.09
C GLY A 137 11.94 0.59 7.08
N LEU A 138 10.74 0.32 6.59
CA LEU A 138 9.55 0.07 7.42
C LEU A 138 9.67 -1.22 8.23
N CYS A 139 10.14 -2.31 7.62
CA CYS A 139 10.35 -3.59 8.29
C CYS A 139 11.45 -3.48 9.36
N PHE A 140 12.58 -2.88 9.02
CA PHE A 140 13.73 -2.74 9.92
C PHE A 140 13.39 -1.86 11.14
N LYS A 141 12.72 -0.71 10.93
CA LYS A 141 12.28 0.16 12.02
C LYS A 141 11.38 -0.57 13.02
N THR A 142 10.52 -1.44 12.52
CA THR A 142 9.59 -2.23 13.35
C THR A 142 10.18 -3.56 13.84
N GLY A 143 11.49 -3.80 13.62
CA GLY A 143 12.18 -4.99 14.12
C GLY A 143 11.89 -6.28 13.35
N ASN A 144 11.36 -6.17 12.13
CA ASN A 144 11.12 -7.29 11.23
C ASN A 144 12.29 -7.50 10.28
N ALA A 145 12.64 -8.76 10.01
CA ALA A 145 13.44 -9.10 8.84
C ALA A 145 12.54 -9.20 7.59
N VAL A 146 13.08 -8.84 6.44
CA VAL A 146 12.32 -8.89 5.17
C VAL A 146 13.01 -9.79 4.14
N ILE A 147 12.23 -10.65 3.48
CA ILE A 147 12.65 -11.38 2.30
C ILE A 147 11.87 -10.84 1.11
N LEU A 148 12.58 -10.30 0.15
CA LEU A 148 12.05 -9.64 -1.03
C LEU A 148 12.04 -10.59 -2.22
N ARG A 149 10.93 -10.61 -2.95
CA ARG A 149 10.80 -11.25 -4.26
C ARG A 149 10.32 -10.21 -5.27
N GLY A 150 11.28 -9.57 -5.96
CA GLY A 150 11.01 -8.63 -7.02
C GLY A 150 10.70 -9.30 -8.36
N GLY A 151 10.17 -8.56 -9.31
CA GLY A 151 10.02 -8.99 -10.69
C GLY A 151 11.38 -9.26 -11.36
N SER A 152 11.37 -10.11 -12.40
CA SER A 152 12.58 -10.42 -13.19
C SER A 152 13.10 -9.23 -14.00
N ASP A 153 12.27 -8.24 -14.21
CA ASP A 153 12.55 -6.99 -14.92
C ASP A 153 13.41 -6.00 -14.12
N ALA A 154 13.39 -6.11 -12.78
CA ALA A 154 14.13 -5.22 -11.87
C ALA A 154 15.22 -5.96 -11.07
N LEU A 155 15.61 -7.17 -11.46
CA LEU A 155 16.47 -8.03 -10.65
C LEU A 155 17.83 -7.41 -10.35
N ASN A 156 18.49 -6.80 -11.36
CA ASN A 156 19.81 -6.20 -11.15
C ASN A 156 19.74 -4.99 -10.22
N SER A 157 18.74 -4.14 -10.39
CA SER A 157 18.48 -2.98 -9.54
C SER A 157 18.21 -3.39 -8.10
N ASN A 158 17.30 -4.34 -7.90
CA ASN A 158 16.94 -4.85 -6.59
C ASN A 158 18.14 -5.49 -5.87
N LEU A 159 18.97 -6.24 -6.61
CA LEU A 159 20.17 -6.85 -6.04
C LEU A 159 21.22 -5.81 -5.65
N ALA A 160 21.42 -4.76 -6.47
CA ALA A 160 22.34 -3.68 -6.15
C ALA A 160 21.91 -2.94 -4.89
N ILE A 161 20.63 -2.57 -4.77
CA ILE A 161 20.07 -1.89 -3.60
C ILE A 161 20.18 -2.80 -2.36
N THR A 162 19.79 -4.07 -2.45
CA THR A 162 19.87 -5.03 -1.33
C THR A 162 21.30 -5.18 -0.82
N ASN A 163 22.29 -5.28 -1.72
CA ASN A 163 23.70 -5.39 -1.37
C ASN A 163 24.21 -4.13 -0.65
N VAL A 164 23.89 -2.94 -1.16
CA VAL A 164 24.26 -1.67 -0.51
C VAL A 164 23.68 -1.59 0.90
N ILE A 165 22.43 -1.97 1.09
CA ILE A 165 21.77 -2.00 2.40
C ILE A 165 22.48 -2.99 3.33
N ALA A 166 22.72 -4.22 2.89
CA ALA A 166 23.36 -5.27 3.69
C ALA A 166 24.80 -4.89 4.08
N GLU A 167 25.59 -4.32 3.16
CA GLU A 167 26.93 -3.82 3.41
C GLU A 167 26.93 -2.69 4.47
N ALA A 168 26.00 -1.74 4.36
CA ALA A 168 25.86 -0.63 5.30
C ALA A 168 25.50 -1.12 6.71
N LEU A 169 24.58 -2.09 6.82
CA LEU A 169 24.23 -2.69 8.12
C LEU A 169 25.42 -3.43 8.74
N SER A 170 26.15 -4.22 7.95
CA SER A 170 27.35 -4.91 8.41
C SER A 170 28.41 -3.95 8.94
N ALA A 171 28.63 -2.81 8.27
CA ALA A 171 29.57 -1.78 8.70
C ALA A 171 29.21 -1.13 10.04
N CYS A 172 27.95 -1.24 10.47
CA CYS A 172 27.43 -0.74 11.74
C CYS A 172 27.25 -1.84 12.80
N ASP A 173 27.78 -3.03 12.59
CA ASP A 173 27.56 -4.23 13.45
C ASP A 173 26.05 -4.50 13.67
N LEU A 174 25.27 -4.41 12.60
CA LEU A 174 23.86 -4.73 12.56
C LEU A 174 23.61 -5.94 11.66
N PRO A 175 22.52 -6.71 11.88
CA PRO A 175 22.30 -7.94 11.13
C PRO A 175 22.01 -7.66 9.65
N ALA A 176 22.97 -7.95 8.77
CA ALA A 176 22.84 -7.76 7.32
C ALA A 176 21.71 -8.60 6.72
N ASP A 177 21.43 -9.77 7.29
CA ASP A 177 20.34 -10.66 6.89
C ASP A 177 18.94 -10.11 7.26
N SER A 178 18.85 -8.87 7.77
CA SER A 178 17.58 -8.15 7.97
C SER A 178 16.87 -7.86 6.66
N ILE A 179 17.61 -7.82 5.55
CA ILE A 179 17.08 -7.75 4.19
C ILE A 179 17.70 -8.86 3.36
N GLN A 180 16.88 -9.58 2.63
CA GLN A 180 17.31 -10.61 1.70
C GLN A 180 16.48 -10.54 0.42
N LEU A 181 17.11 -10.86 -0.72
CA LEU A 181 16.45 -10.91 -2.02
C LEU A 181 16.44 -12.34 -2.55
N LEU A 182 15.28 -12.82 -2.94
CA LEU A 182 15.12 -14.06 -3.70
C LEU A 182 15.54 -13.80 -5.15
N THR A 183 16.67 -14.35 -5.55
CA THR A 183 17.26 -14.11 -6.88
C THR A 183 16.67 -15.00 -7.97
N ASP A 184 16.09 -16.14 -7.62
CA ASP A 184 15.33 -16.96 -8.54
C ASP A 184 13.94 -16.39 -8.75
N THR A 185 13.71 -15.82 -9.93
CA THR A 185 12.45 -15.15 -10.28
C THR A 185 11.43 -16.09 -10.96
N SER A 186 11.69 -17.40 -11.00
CA SER A 186 10.76 -18.39 -11.58
C SER A 186 9.44 -18.43 -10.84
N HIS A 187 8.38 -18.78 -11.57
CA HIS A 187 7.05 -18.95 -10.96
C HIS A 187 7.02 -20.11 -9.97
N GLU A 188 7.77 -21.20 -10.24
CA GLU A 188 7.86 -22.35 -9.34
C GLU A 188 8.45 -21.95 -7.98
N THR A 189 9.54 -21.19 -7.98
CA THR A 189 10.16 -20.70 -6.73
C THR A 189 9.27 -19.68 -6.02
N ALA A 190 8.54 -18.84 -6.76
CA ALA A 190 7.56 -17.94 -6.17
C ALA A 190 6.41 -18.70 -5.47
N GLU A 191 5.91 -19.78 -6.04
CA GLU A 191 4.88 -20.61 -5.40
C GLU A 191 5.39 -21.30 -4.13
N LYS A 192 6.64 -21.80 -4.14
CA LYS A 192 7.28 -22.35 -2.94
C LYS A 192 7.49 -21.29 -1.87
N PHE A 193 7.87 -20.07 -2.26
CA PHE A 193 8.02 -18.93 -1.36
C PHE A 193 6.70 -18.58 -0.65
N MET A 194 5.58 -18.59 -1.38
CA MET A 194 4.24 -18.36 -0.82
C MET A 194 3.78 -19.43 0.17
N ARG A 195 4.50 -20.56 0.26
CA ARG A 195 4.19 -21.69 1.16
C ARG A 195 5.24 -21.90 2.24
N LEU A 196 6.14 -20.96 2.43
CA LEU A 196 7.28 -21.07 3.34
C LEU A 196 6.91 -20.73 4.81
N ASN A 197 5.80 -21.30 5.30
CA ASN A 197 5.21 -21.03 6.63
C ASN A 197 6.17 -21.24 7.81
N GLU A 198 7.17 -22.12 7.66
CA GLU A 198 8.16 -22.34 8.72
C GLU A 198 9.02 -21.10 8.98
N TYR A 199 9.21 -20.26 7.95
CA TYR A 199 10.16 -19.14 8.00
C TYR A 199 9.53 -17.77 7.82
N ILE A 200 8.41 -17.68 7.12
CA ILE A 200 7.74 -16.40 6.83
C ILE A 200 6.46 -16.32 7.66
N ASP A 201 6.32 -15.23 8.40
CA ASP A 201 5.17 -15.00 9.28
C ASP A 201 3.99 -14.34 8.54
N VAL A 202 4.29 -13.50 7.54
CA VAL A 202 3.29 -12.84 6.71
C VAL A 202 3.85 -12.48 5.34
N LEU A 203 2.99 -12.49 4.31
CA LEU A 203 3.28 -12.02 2.95
C LEU A 203 2.52 -10.72 2.66
N ILE A 204 3.18 -9.82 1.93
CA ILE A 204 2.58 -8.58 1.44
C ILE A 204 2.82 -8.50 -0.07
N PRO A 205 1.79 -8.69 -0.92
CA PRO A 205 1.90 -8.47 -2.35
C PRO A 205 1.86 -6.98 -2.68
N ARG A 206 2.67 -6.53 -3.65
CA ARG A 206 2.75 -5.14 -4.15
C ARG A 206 2.80 -5.12 -5.67
N GLY A 207 1.67 -5.05 -6.33
CA GLY A 207 1.58 -5.10 -7.79
C GLY A 207 0.17 -4.94 -8.30
N GLY A 208 -0.07 -5.34 -9.54
CA GLY A 208 -1.40 -5.32 -10.14
C GLY A 208 -2.36 -6.38 -9.54
N ALA A 209 -3.66 -6.23 -9.83
CA ALA A 209 -4.72 -7.11 -9.34
C ALA A 209 -4.42 -8.61 -9.55
N GLY A 210 -3.82 -8.97 -10.69
CA GLY A 210 -3.47 -10.36 -11.02
C GLY A 210 -2.42 -10.96 -10.07
N LEU A 211 -1.40 -10.19 -9.70
CA LEU A 211 -0.41 -10.63 -8.70
C LEU A 211 -1.06 -10.79 -7.33
N ILE A 212 -1.81 -9.79 -6.89
CA ILE A 212 -2.47 -9.79 -5.57
C ILE A 212 -3.39 -11.01 -5.46
N LYS A 213 -4.27 -11.22 -6.45
CA LYS A 213 -5.15 -12.39 -6.51
C LYS A 213 -4.38 -13.72 -6.45
N THR A 214 -3.30 -13.84 -7.24
CA THR A 214 -2.48 -15.05 -7.25
C THR A 214 -1.87 -15.34 -5.88
N VAL A 215 -1.35 -14.31 -5.20
CA VAL A 215 -0.75 -14.47 -3.86
C VAL A 215 -1.82 -14.87 -2.84
N VAL A 216 -2.97 -14.21 -2.85
CA VAL A 216 -4.09 -14.51 -1.92
C VAL A 216 -4.60 -15.94 -2.12
N GLU A 217 -4.77 -16.41 -3.38
CA GLU A 217 -5.29 -17.73 -3.68
C GLU A 217 -4.29 -18.88 -3.44
N LYS A 218 -3.00 -18.64 -3.67
CA LYS A 218 -1.98 -19.71 -3.66
C LYS A 218 -1.17 -19.77 -2.36
N SER A 219 -1.15 -18.70 -1.57
CA SER A 219 -0.36 -18.66 -0.35
C SER A 219 -0.97 -19.49 0.75
N THR A 220 -0.09 -20.21 1.49
CA THR A 220 -0.43 -20.78 2.78
C THR A 220 0.13 -19.96 3.93
N VAL A 221 1.08 -19.07 3.66
CA VAL A 221 1.51 -18.01 4.59
C VAL A 221 0.40 -16.96 4.66
N PRO A 222 0.02 -16.47 5.85
CA PRO A 222 -0.94 -15.37 5.97
C PRO A 222 -0.58 -14.18 5.08
N VAL A 223 -1.57 -13.59 4.40
CA VAL A 223 -1.36 -12.48 3.47
C VAL A 223 -2.01 -11.22 4.04
N ILE A 224 -1.28 -10.12 4.05
CA ILE A 224 -1.86 -8.78 4.16
C ILE A 224 -1.93 -8.24 2.74
N GLU A 225 -3.12 -8.26 2.16
CA GLU A 225 -3.31 -7.81 0.79
C GLU A 225 -3.35 -6.29 0.68
N THR A 226 -2.68 -5.77 -0.35
CA THR A 226 -2.86 -4.38 -0.77
C THR A 226 -3.98 -4.34 -1.79
N GLY A 227 -4.92 -3.39 -1.63
CA GLY A 227 -6.10 -3.31 -2.48
C GLY A 227 -5.83 -2.68 -3.85
N THR A 228 -6.65 -3.04 -4.83
CA THR A 228 -6.93 -2.22 -6.01
C THR A 228 -7.91 -1.12 -5.62
N GLY A 229 -7.97 -0.02 -6.37
CA GLY A 229 -8.76 1.13 -5.99
C GLY A 229 -9.81 1.55 -7.01
N ASN A 230 -10.99 0.91 -7.02
CA ASN A 230 -12.15 1.50 -7.70
C ASN A 230 -12.85 2.46 -6.73
N CYS A 231 -12.29 3.69 -6.61
CA CYS A 231 -12.77 4.69 -5.66
C CYS A 231 -13.89 5.54 -6.25
N HIS A 232 -14.91 5.85 -5.43
CA HIS A 232 -16.06 6.64 -5.84
C HIS A 232 -16.07 8.01 -5.16
N VAL A 233 -16.61 8.99 -5.87
CA VAL A 233 -17.06 10.27 -5.29
C VAL A 233 -18.55 10.40 -5.56
N TYR A 234 -19.36 10.46 -4.50
CA TYR A 234 -20.80 10.72 -4.59
C TYR A 234 -21.08 12.20 -4.38
N VAL A 235 -21.80 12.80 -5.32
CA VAL A 235 -22.28 14.19 -5.23
C VAL A 235 -23.76 14.18 -4.84
N ASP A 236 -24.02 14.50 -3.59
CA ASP A 236 -25.34 14.51 -2.98
C ASP A 236 -26.20 15.70 -3.47
N GLU A 237 -27.53 15.60 -3.35
CA GLU A 237 -28.46 16.66 -3.77
C GLU A 237 -28.21 18.03 -3.10
N SER A 238 -27.61 18.02 -1.89
CA SER A 238 -27.26 19.21 -1.10
C SER A 238 -25.84 19.72 -1.32
N ALA A 239 -25.10 19.15 -2.28
CA ALA A 239 -23.69 19.48 -2.50
C ALA A 239 -23.49 20.93 -2.94
N ASP A 240 -22.41 21.54 -2.44
CA ASP A 240 -21.82 22.72 -3.05
C ASP A 240 -21.17 22.35 -4.39
N PHE A 241 -21.60 23.01 -5.48
CA PHE A 241 -21.18 22.64 -6.83
C PHE A 241 -19.70 22.93 -7.11
N ASP A 242 -19.17 24.04 -6.60
CA ASP A 242 -17.77 24.40 -6.82
C ASP A 242 -16.85 23.47 -6.01
N MET A 243 -17.24 23.10 -4.81
CA MET A 243 -16.55 22.07 -4.01
C MET A 243 -16.56 20.72 -4.74
N ALA A 244 -17.70 20.28 -5.26
CA ALA A 244 -17.83 19.02 -5.98
C ALA A 244 -16.91 18.97 -7.22
N VAL A 245 -16.92 20.03 -8.03
CA VAL A 245 -16.05 20.15 -9.21
C VAL A 245 -14.57 20.04 -8.82
N ASN A 246 -14.13 20.80 -7.82
CA ASN A 246 -12.73 20.81 -7.38
C ASN A 246 -12.28 19.45 -6.81
N ILE A 247 -13.14 18.80 -6.02
CA ILE A 247 -12.83 17.47 -5.43
C ILE A 247 -12.71 16.43 -6.54
N ILE A 248 -13.65 16.38 -7.50
CA ILE A 248 -13.65 15.37 -8.55
C ILE A 248 -12.48 15.59 -9.52
N GLU A 249 -12.21 16.82 -9.91
CA GLU A 249 -11.03 17.14 -10.73
C GLU A 249 -9.76 16.67 -10.04
N ASN A 250 -9.54 17.05 -8.79
CA ASN A 250 -8.37 16.62 -8.01
C ASN A 250 -8.32 15.09 -7.85
N ALA A 251 -9.43 14.47 -7.45
CA ALA A 251 -9.50 13.05 -7.19
C ALA A 251 -9.19 12.22 -8.44
N LYS A 252 -9.57 12.68 -9.64
CA LYS A 252 -9.29 11.96 -10.88
C LYS A 252 -7.97 12.36 -11.51
N THR A 253 -7.65 13.64 -11.61
CA THR A 253 -6.64 14.15 -12.56
C THR A 253 -5.28 14.44 -11.94
N GLN A 254 -5.16 14.55 -10.61
CA GLN A 254 -3.87 14.79 -9.95
C GLN A 254 -2.87 13.68 -10.29
N ARG A 255 -3.33 12.42 -10.34
CA ARG A 255 -2.53 11.26 -10.75
C ARG A 255 -3.44 10.08 -11.10
N TYR A 256 -3.46 9.65 -12.36
CA TYR A 256 -4.33 8.57 -12.83
C TYR A 256 -3.94 7.18 -12.32
N GLY A 257 -2.67 6.84 -12.38
CA GLY A 257 -2.15 5.47 -12.16
C GLY A 257 -1.94 5.10 -10.69
N VAL A 258 -2.87 5.47 -9.80
CA VAL A 258 -2.79 5.19 -8.35
C VAL A 258 -4.14 4.72 -7.81
N CYS A 259 -4.11 3.85 -6.81
CA CYS A 259 -5.29 3.16 -6.28
C CYS A 259 -6.30 4.05 -5.55
N ASN A 260 -5.92 5.26 -5.13
CA ASN A 260 -6.82 6.24 -4.49
C ASN A 260 -7.35 7.31 -5.45
N ALA A 261 -7.10 7.18 -6.78
CA ALA A 261 -7.73 8.03 -7.78
C ALA A 261 -9.22 7.70 -7.91
N CYS A 262 -10.04 8.70 -8.17
CA CYS A 262 -11.45 8.50 -8.44
C CYS A 262 -11.62 7.79 -9.79
N GLU A 263 -12.26 6.62 -9.79
CA GLU A 263 -12.57 5.85 -10.99
C GLU A 263 -14.05 5.92 -11.36
N SER A 264 -14.90 6.24 -10.39
CA SER A 264 -16.34 6.32 -10.57
C SER A 264 -16.94 7.55 -9.88
N LEU A 265 -17.71 8.33 -10.62
CA LEU A 265 -18.54 9.44 -10.15
C LEU A 265 -19.97 8.95 -9.97
N VAL A 266 -20.52 9.09 -8.77
CA VAL A 266 -21.96 8.90 -8.52
C VAL A 266 -22.59 10.26 -8.26
N ILE A 267 -23.75 10.56 -8.87
CA ILE A 267 -24.35 11.87 -8.77
C ILE A 267 -25.87 11.79 -8.61
N HIS A 268 -26.42 12.61 -7.69
CA HIS A 268 -27.85 12.69 -7.49
C HIS A 268 -28.55 13.35 -8.68
N LYS A 269 -29.59 12.70 -9.23
CA LYS A 269 -30.30 13.16 -10.45
C LYS A 269 -30.86 14.57 -10.35
N LYS A 270 -31.30 15.00 -9.16
CA LYS A 270 -31.87 16.35 -8.98
C LYS A 270 -30.91 17.46 -9.38
N ILE A 271 -29.59 17.26 -9.17
CA ILE A 271 -28.56 18.28 -9.44
C ILE A 271 -27.72 17.97 -10.68
N ALA A 272 -27.85 16.75 -11.23
CA ALA A 272 -26.97 16.29 -12.30
C ALA A 272 -26.97 17.22 -13.52
N LYS A 273 -28.14 17.79 -13.93
CA LYS A 273 -28.22 18.70 -15.05
C LYS A 273 -27.45 20.02 -14.86
N ASP A 274 -27.28 20.45 -13.61
CA ASP A 274 -26.66 21.73 -13.28
C ASP A 274 -25.17 21.61 -13.00
N VAL A 275 -24.75 20.49 -12.36
CA VAL A 275 -23.36 20.31 -11.91
C VAL A 275 -22.54 19.42 -12.84
N LEU A 276 -23.14 18.39 -13.47
CA LEU A 276 -22.40 17.47 -14.34
C LEU A 276 -21.73 18.14 -15.55
N PRO A 277 -22.35 19.11 -16.24
CA PRO A 277 -21.67 19.85 -17.31
C PRO A 277 -20.42 20.59 -16.82
N LYS A 278 -20.44 21.16 -15.59
CA LYS A 278 -19.28 21.85 -15.00
C LYS A 278 -18.15 20.87 -14.67
N ILE A 279 -18.50 19.70 -14.12
CA ILE A 279 -17.53 18.62 -13.86
C ILE A 279 -16.93 18.13 -15.19
N ALA A 280 -17.77 17.92 -16.21
CA ALA A 280 -17.36 17.46 -17.53
C ALA A 280 -16.45 18.47 -18.24
N ASP A 281 -16.66 19.79 -18.05
CA ASP A 281 -15.77 20.84 -18.56
C ASP A 281 -14.34 20.65 -18.00
N ARG A 282 -14.22 20.52 -16.68
CA ARG A 282 -12.91 20.34 -16.01
C ARG A 282 -12.23 19.03 -16.39
N LEU A 283 -12.97 17.92 -16.42
CA LEU A 283 -12.42 16.62 -16.81
C LEU A 283 -11.97 16.60 -18.27
N ALA A 284 -12.69 17.27 -19.16
CA ALA A 284 -12.32 17.38 -20.58
C ALA A 284 -11.04 18.22 -20.80
N GLU A 285 -10.76 19.24 -19.99
CA GLU A 285 -9.50 19.99 -20.02
C GLU A 285 -8.28 19.10 -19.81
N HIS A 286 -8.46 17.98 -19.06
CA HIS A 286 -7.45 16.98 -18.78
C HIS A 286 -7.52 15.76 -19.73
N GLY A 287 -8.40 15.78 -20.75
CA GLY A 287 -8.57 14.70 -21.71
C GLY A 287 -9.19 13.43 -21.12
N VAL A 288 -9.97 13.54 -20.04
CA VAL A 288 -10.63 12.38 -19.41
C VAL A 288 -11.82 11.92 -20.24
N GLU A 289 -11.83 10.64 -20.62
CA GLU A 289 -12.98 9.97 -21.23
C GLU A 289 -14.03 9.69 -20.17
N MET A 290 -15.26 10.08 -20.42
CA MET A 290 -16.39 9.95 -19.50
C MET A 290 -17.37 8.90 -20.02
N ARG A 291 -17.62 7.84 -19.25
CA ARG A 291 -18.57 6.77 -19.57
C ARG A 291 -19.73 6.80 -18.57
N GLY A 292 -20.97 6.88 -19.03
CA GLY A 292 -22.08 7.06 -18.10
C GLY A 292 -23.37 6.36 -18.51
N ASP A 293 -24.36 6.44 -17.62
CA ASP A 293 -25.70 5.94 -17.86
C ASP A 293 -26.50 6.87 -18.82
N GLU A 294 -27.69 6.42 -19.16
CA GLU A 294 -28.54 7.17 -20.12
C GLU A 294 -28.90 8.57 -19.62
N TYR A 295 -29.07 8.78 -18.32
CA TYR A 295 -29.43 10.09 -17.78
C TYR A 295 -28.22 11.03 -17.78
N SER A 296 -27.03 10.57 -17.42
CA SER A 296 -25.81 11.36 -17.50
C SER A 296 -25.48 11.79 -18.92
N MET A 297 -25.69 10.91 -19.91
CA MET A 297 -25.56 11.24 -21.35
C MET A 297 -26.53 12.33 -21.80
N GLN A 298 -27.72 12.45 -21.20
CA GLN A 298 -28.66 13.55 -21.47
C GLN A 298 -28.20 14.86 -20.82
N CYS A 299 -27.43 14.80 -19.74
CA CYS A 299 -26.89 15.99 -19.10
C CYS A 299 -25.71 16.59 -19.86
N ASP A 300 -24.84 15.74 -20.43
CA ASP A 300 -23.70 16.19 -21.22
C ASP A 300 -23.38 15.21 -22.37
N ARG A 301 -23.31 15.74 -23.60
CA ARG A 301 -23.10 14.95 -24.83
C ARG A 301 -21.68 14.36 -24.98
N ARG A 302 -20.72 14.77 -24.16
CA ARG A 302 -19.34 14.22 -24.13
C ARG A 302 -19.30 12.87 -23.44
N ILE A 303 -20.32 12.56 -22.65
CA ILE A 303 -20.42 11.29 -21.94
C ILE A 303 -20.90 10.23 -22.92
N ILE A 304 -20.14 9.16 -23.06
CA ILE A 304 -20.49 7.98 -23.87
C ILE A 304 -21.13 6.91 -22.99
N LYS A 305 -21.79 5.94 -23.62
CA LYS A 305 -22.49 4.88 -22.87
C LYS A 305 -21.53 3.98 -22.10
N ALA A 306 -21.74 3.86 -20.80
CA ALA A 306 -21.07 2.87 -19.95
C ALA A 306 -21.66 1.47 -20.13
N SER A 307 -20.83 0.46 -20.01
CA SER A 307 -21.23 -0.93 -19.74
C SER A 307 -21.32 -1.17 -18.22
N ASP A 308 -21.86 -2.30 -17.81
CA ASP A 308 -21.91 -2.67 -16.39
C ASP A 308 -20.52 -2.89 -15.80
N GLU A 309 -19.58 -3.39 -16.61
CA GLU A 309 -18.18 -3.58 -16.23
C GLU A 309 -17.45 -2.27 -15.94
N ASP A 310 -17.84 -1.16 -16.56
CA ASP A 310 -17.23 0.16 -16.36
C ASP A 310 -17.35 0.65 -14.92
N TYR A 311 -18.45 0.31 -14.23
CA TYR A 311 -18.68 0.72 -12.84
C TYR A 311 -17.78 -0.01 -11.83
N GLY A 312 -17.29 -1.20 -12.19
CA GLY A 312 -16.39 -2.01 -11.34
C GLY A 312 -14.92 -1.95 -11.77
N THR A 313 -14.57 -1.11 -12.74
CA THR A 313 -13.24 -1.10 -13.35
C THR A 313 -12.31 -0.07 -12.71
N GLU A 314 -11.17 -0.52 -12.21
CA GLU A 314 -10.02 0.35 -11.91
C GLU A 314 -9.27 0.62 -13.22
N TYR A 315 -9.51 1.78 -13.84
CA TYR A 315 -8.94 2.12 -15.16
C TYR A 315 -7.44 2.42 -15.09
N LEU A 316 -6.99 3.08 -14.02
CA LEU A 316 -5.63 3.60 -13.88
C LEU A 316 -5.20 4.50 -15.05
N ASP A 317 -6.16 5.16 -15.67
CA ASP A 317 -6.03 5.97 -16.88
C ASP A 317 -6.99 7.17 -16.85
N ALA A 318 -6.91 8.03 -17.86
CA ALA A 318 -7.79 9.19 -18.03
C ALA A 318 -9.21 8.76 -18.49
N ILE A 319 -9.84 7.89 -17.70
CA ILE A 319 -11.21 7.38 -17.93
C ILE A 319 -11.94 7.40 -16.59
N ILE A 320 -13.23 7.78 -16.59
CA ILE A 320 -14.09 7.76 -15.40
C ILE A 320 -15.48 7.24 -15.76
N SER A 321 -16.07 6.39 -14.90
CA SER A 321 -17.47 6.00 -15.00
C SER A 321 -18.37 7.00 -14.27
N ILE A 322 -19.62 7.17 -14.73
CA ILE A 322 -20.60 8.12 -14.18
C ILE A 322 -21.94 7.42 -14.00
N LYS A 323 -22.43 7.37 -12.77
CA LYS A 323 -23.73 6.82 -12.41
C LYS A 323 -24.63 7.88 -11.83
N THR A 324 -25.87 7.98 -12.31
CA THR A 324 -26.89 8.84 -11.71
C THR A 324 -27.81 8.03 -10.81
N VAL A 325 -28.17 8.58 -9.65
CA VAL A 325 -29.00 7.93 -8.62
C VAL A 325 -30.14 8.83 -8.15
N ASP A 326 -31.21 8.23 -7.66
CA ASP A 326 -32.39 8.96 -7.19
C ASP A 326 -32.36 9.26 -5.68
N SER A 327 -31.46 8.60 -4.91
CA SER A 327 -31.32 8.80 -3.47
C SER A 327 -29.91 8.48 -2.97
N LEU A 328 -29.63 8.82 -1.69
CA LEU A 328 -28.42 8.45 -0.98
C LEU A 328 -28.30 6.92 -0.82
N GLU A 329 -29.41 6.24 -0.54
CA GLU A 329 -29.44 4.79 -0.37
C GLU A 329 -29.03 4.07 -1.65
N GLU A 330 -29.54 4.52 -2.81
CA GLU A 330 -29.14 3.99 -4.11
C GLU A 330 -27.64 4.23 -4.40
N ALA A 331 -27.12 5.40 -3.98
CA ALA A 331 -25.69 5.69 -4.10
C ALA A 331 -24.86 4.74 -3.25
N ILE A 332 -25.23 4.51 -1.99
CA ILE A 332 -24.55 3.60 -1.06
C ILE A 332 -24.60 2.15 -1.58
N GLU A 333 -25.77 1.69 -2.07
CA GLU A 333 -25.91 0.36 -2.67
C GLU A 333 -25.00 0.19 -3.90
N HIS A 334 -24.98 1.18 -4.80
CA HIS A 334 -24.11 1.16 -5.96
C HIS A 334 -22.62 1.14 -5.57
N ILE A 335 -22.20 2.00 -4.65
CA ILE A 335 -20.83 2.09 -4.18
C ILE A 335 -20.42 0.78 -3.50
N ASN A 336 -21.21 0.25 -2.57
CA ASN A 336 -20.90 -0.99 -1.88
C ASN A 336 -20.87 -2.22 -2.81
N HIS A 337 -21.57 -2.16 -3.95
CA HIS A 337 -21.56 -3.23 -4.94
C HIS A 337 -20.29 -3.21 -5.82
N TYR A 338 -19.83 -2.03 -6.23
CA TYR A 338 -18.76 -1.90 -7.21
C TYR A 338 -17.40 -1.50 -6.61
N ASN A 339 -17.36 -1.02 -5.36
CA ASN A 339 -16.11 -0.61 -4.75
C ASN A 339 -15.18 -1.81 -4.46
N THR A 340 -13.92 -1.50 -4.28
CA THR A 340 -12.89 -2.46 -3.86
C THR A 340 -12.59 -2.37 -2.37
N GLY A 341 -13.39 -1.62 -1.60
CA GLY A 341 -13.19 -1.37 -0.18
C GLY A 341 -12.04 -0.40 0.12
N HIS A 342 -11.62 0.43 -0.86
CA HIS A 342 -10.44 1.28 -0.73
C HIS A 342 -10.78 2.66 -0.14
N SER A 343 -11.34 3.57 -0.96
CA SER A 343 -11.57 4.97 -0.55
C SER A 343 -12.80 5.52 -1.24
N GLU A 344 -13.75 5.99 -0.45
CA GLU A 344 -15.03 6.49 -0.94
C GLU A 344 -15.31 7.88 -0.36
N ALA A 345 -15.92 8.76 -1.13
CA ALA A 345 -16.21 10.12 -0.70
C ALA A 345 -17.64 10.55 -1.00
N ILE A 346 -18.23 11.34 -0.12
CA ILE A 346 -19.47 12.10 -0.37
C ILE A 346 -19.17 13.60 -0.36
N VAL A 347 -19.77 14.33 -1.29
CA VAL A 347 -19.83 15.80 -1.25
C VAL A 347 -21.25 16.20 -0.89
N THR A 348 -21.45 16.79 0.29
CA THR A 348 -22.77 17.13 0.83
C THR A 348 -22.71 18.28 1.81
N SER A 349 -23.80 19.05 1.93
CA SER A 349 -24.01 20.01 3.01
C SER A 349 -24.98 19.48 4.06
N ASP A 350 -25.58 18.29 3.86
CA ASP A 350 -26.47 17.66 4.80
C ASP A 350 -25.71 16.80 5.81
N TYR A 351 -25.85 17.12 7.10
CA TYR A 351 -25.19 16.38 8.18
C TYR A 351 -25.67 14.93 8.28
N HIS A 352 -26.96 14.68 8.10
CA HIS A 352 -27.52 13.33 8.22
C HIS A 352 -27.03 12.44 7.07
N ASN A 353 -27.02 12.97 5.83
CA ASN A 353 -26.49 12.26 4.69
C ASN A 353 -24.99 11.95 4.86
N ALA A 354 -24.23 12.92 5.37
CA ALA A 354 -22.80 12.70 5.68
C ALA A 354 -22.60 11.55 6.67
N MET A 355 -23.35 11.54 7.78
CA MET A 355 -23.23 10.51 8.82
C MET A 355 -23.72 9.14 8.35
N THR A 356 -24.79 9.08 7.57
CA THR A 356 -25.28 7.84 6.97
C THR A 356 -24.24 7.26 6.02
N PHE A 357 -23.67 8.08 5.14
CA PHE A 357 -22.61 7.64 4.22
C PHE A 357 -21.37 7.11 4.96
N LEU A 358 -20.90 7.82 6.00
CA LEU A 358 -19.77 7.38 6.83
C LEU A 358 -20.00 6.02 7.50
N ASN A 359 -21.23 5.73 7.90
CA ASN A 359 -21.55 4.50 8.62
C ASN A 359 -21.82 3.32 7.70
N ASP A 360 -22.45 3.57 6.54
CA ASP A 360 -23.03 2.51 5.71
C ASP A 360 -22.14 2.12 4.51
N VAL A 361 -21.16 2.96 4.17
CA VAL A 361 -20.19 2.65 3.11
C VAL A 361 -19.05 1.80 3.68
N ASP A 362 -18.86 0.61 3.10
CA ASP A 362 -17.85 -0.35 3.55
C ASP A 362 -16.52 -0.17 2.79
N ALA A 363 -15.70 0.77 3.24
CA ALA A 363 -14.39 1.05 2.70
C ALA A 363 -13.35 1.27 3.81
N ALA A 364 -12.05 1.22 3.44
CA ALA A 364 -10.94 1.46 4.36
C ALA A 364 -10.84 2.92 4.77
N ALA A 365 -11.22 3.84 3.88
CA ALA A 365 -11.30 5.26 4.14
C ALA A 365 -12.60 5.83 3.56
N VAL A 366 -13.37 6.53 4.36
CA VAL A 366 -14.63 7.18 3.94
C VAL A 366 -14.55 8.66 4.27
N TYR A 367 -14.81 9.50 3.27
CA TYR A 367 -14.61 10.94 3.34
C TYR A 367 -15.92 11.72 3.23
N VAL A 368 -15.98 12.83 3.94
CA VAL A 368 -16.98 13.88 3.71
C VAL A 368 -16.25 15.13 3.24
N ASN A 369 -16.63 15.64 2.08
CA ASN A 369 -16.13 16.90 1.52
C ASN A 369 -14.59 16.95 1.34
N ALA A 370 -13.99 15.83 0.97
CA ALA A 370 -12.55 15.74 0.70
C ALA A 370 -12.26 14.74 -0.43
N SER A 371 -11.13 14.93 -1.09
CA SER A 371 -10.67 14.08 -2.18
C SER A 371 -10.20 12.71 -1.66
N THR A 372 -10.48 11.64 -2.39
CA THR A 372 -9.97 10.29 -2.11
C THR A 372 -8.44 10.20 -2.18
N ARG A 373 -7.79 11.18 -2.81
CA ARG A 373 -6.33 11.29 -2.91
C ARG A 373 -5.62 11.42 -1.56
N PHE A 374 -6.33 11.80 -0.50
CA PHE A 374 -5.79 11.86 0.85
C PHE A 374 -5.59 10.49 1.51
N THR A 375 -6.01 9.38 0.90
CA THR A 375 -5.71 8.03 1.43
C THR A 375 -4.25 7.68 1.14
N ASP A 376 -3.37 8.19 1.99
CA ASP A 376 -1.91 8.11 1.87
C ASP A 376 -1.28 8.16 3.26
N GLY A 377 -0.18 7.42 3.46
CA GLY A 377 0.47 7.34 4.77
C GLY A 377 1.04 8.67 5.26
N PHE A 378 1.52 9.54 4.38
CA PHE A 378 1.99 10.87 4.77
C PHE A 378 0.83 11.78 5.16
N GLU A 379 -0.22 11.80 4.34
CA GLU A 379 -1.42 12.62 4.59
C GLU A 379 -2.13 12.20 5.89
N PHE A 380 -2.11 10.90 6.24
CA PHE A 380 -2.68 10.39 7.51
C PHE A 380 -1.75 10.58 8.70
N GLY A 381 -0.56 11.16 8.50
CA GLY A 381 0.42 11.38 9.58
C GLY A 381 1.18 10.12 10.00
N PHE A 382 1.13 9.05 9.21
CA PHE A 382 1.91 7.84 9.46
C PHE A 382 3.35 7.95 8.92
N GLY A 383 3.67 8.97 8.16
CA GLY A 383 4.98 9.33 7.64
C GLY A 383 5.50 8.44 6.51
N ALA A 384 5.08 7.20 6.43
CA ALA A 384 5.41 6.26 5.35
C ALA A 384 4.44 5.09 5.37
N GLU A 385 4.28 4.42 4.23
CA GLU A 385 3.42 3.24 4.12
C GLU A 385 4.02 2.17 3.20
N ILE A 386 3.69 0.90 3.48
CA ILE A 386 4.02 -0.21 2.60
C ILE A 386 2.92 -0.47 1.57
N GLY A 387 1.82 0.25 1.65
CA GLY A 387 0.65 0.19 0.80
C GLY A 387 -0.64 0.33 1.59
N ILE A 388 -1.75 0.31 0.86
CA ILE A 388 -3.09 0.48 1.41
C ILE A 388 -3.80 -0.87 1.36
N SER A 389 -4.21 -1.38 2.52
CA SER A 389 -4.95 -2.63 2.62
C SER A 389 -6.45 -2.36 2.61
N THR A 390 -7.18 -3.17 1.86
CA THR A 390 -8.65 -3.13 1.81
C THR A 390 -9.32 -4.25 2.62
N GLN A 391 -8.53 -5.19 3.12
CA GLN A 391 -9.04 -6.29 3.94
C GLN A 391 -9.44 -5.83 5.35
N LYS A 392 -10.36 -6.56 5.98
CA LYS A 392 -10.85 -6.24 7.33
C LYS A 392 -10.00 -6.83 8.45
N LEU A 393 -9.27 -7.89 8.16
CA LEU A 393 -8.45 -8.60 9.14
C LEU A 393 -7.05 -7.98 9.23
N HIS A 394 -6.58 -7.71 10.44
CA HIS A 394 -5.30 -7.11 10.83
C HIS A 394 -5.21 -5.62 10.46
N ALA A 395 -4.69 -5.25 9.26
CA ALA A 395 -4.53 -3.87 8.84
C ALA A 395 -5.56 -3.49 7.78
N ARG A 396 -6.18 -2.32 7.89
CA ARG A 396 -7.09 -1.73 6.91
C ARG A 396 -6.74 -0.26 6.69
N GLY A 397 -6.66 0.18 5.45
CA GLY A 397 -6.17 1.51 5.08
C GLY A 397 -4.63 1.56 4.90
N PRO A 398 -4.03 2.76 4.95
CA PRO A 398 -2.58 2.94 4.80
C PRO A 398 -1.80 2.19 5.88
N MET A 399 -0.84 1.34 5.47
CA MET A 399 -0.09 0.48 6.37
C MET A 399 1.25 1.11 6.75
N GLY A 400 1.24 1.96 7.78
CA GLY A 400 2.44 2.48 8.42
C GLY A 400 3.09 1.49 9.40
N LEU A 401 3.97 1.98 10.26
CA LEU A 401 4.76 1.14 11.19
C LEU A 401 3.91 0.24 12.09
N LYS A 402 2.77 0.73 12.62
CA LYS A 402 1.89 -0.07 13.50
C LYS A 402 1.31 -1.30 12.80
N ALA A 403 1.05 -1.21 11.50
CA ALA A 403 0.51 -2.32 10.71
C ALA A 403 1.53 -3.48 10.54
N LEU A 404 2.83 -3.20 10.67
CA LEU A 404 3.91 -4.22 10.63
C LEU A 404 4.24 -4.82 12.00
N THR A 405 3.35 -4.65 12.97
CA THR A 405 3.51 -5.16 14.34
C THR A 405 2.25 -5.92 14.77
N THR A 406 2.39 -6.75 15.79
CA THR A 406 1.29 -7.40 16.49
C THR A 406 1.44 -7.18 17.99
N THR A 407 0.55 -7.74 18.79
CA THR A 407 0.62 -7.67 20.25
C THR A 407 0.80 -9.05 20.86
N LYS A 408 1.49 -9.11 22.01
CA LYS A 408 1.49 -10.27 22.88
C LYS A 408 1.10 -9.88 24.30
N TYR A 409 0.49 -10.79 25.04
CA TYR A 409 0.25 -10.56 26.45
C TYR A 409 1.54 -10.66 27.25
N ILE A 410 1.71 -9.73 28.19
CA ILE A 410 2.70 -9.79 29.25
C ILE A 410 1.96 -9.92 30.58
N ILE A 411 2.36 -10.88 31.40
CA ILE A 411 1.74 -11.16 32.68
C ILE A 411 2.83 -11.10 33.75
N LEU A 412 2.63 -10.21 34.74
CA LEU A 412 3.51 -10.10 35.90
C LEU A 412 2.76 -10.68 37.11
N GLY A 413 3.28 -11.75 37.66
CA GLY A 413 2.73 -12.45 38.80
C GLY A 413 3.72 -12.54 39.95
N ASP A 414 3.24 -13.04 41.09
CA ASP A 414 3.98 -13.30 42.32
C ASP A 414 3.61 -14.69 42.86
N GLY A 415 3.75 -15.71 42.00
CA GLY A 415 3.50 -17.11 42.37
C GLY A 415 2.05 -17.59 42.33
N GLN A 416 1.14 -16.82 41.73
CA GLN A 416 -0.29 -17.22 41.59
C GLN A 416 -0.39 -18.53 40.79
N ILE A 417 -1.24 -19.43 41.25
CA ILE A 417 -1.59 -20.68 40.57
C ILE A 417 -3.08 -20.70 40.25
N ARG A 418 -3.46 -21.38 39.18
CA ARG A 418 -4.87 -21.63 38.84
C ARG A 418 -5.38 -22.79 39.72
N GLN A 419 -6.47 -22.54 40.46
CA GLN A 419 -7.17 -23.54 41.22
C GLN A 419 -8.16 -24.33 40.36
#